data_a50bbde9acbe7f432d19a14639cc3d4b
#
_entry.id   a50bbde9acbe7f432d19a14639cc3d4b
#
_cell.length_a   1.000
_cell.length_b   1.000
_cell.length_c   1.000
_cell.angle_alpha   90.00
_cell.angle_beta   90.00
_cell.angle_gamma   90.00
#
_symmetry.space_group_name_H-M   'P 1'
#
loop_
_entity.id
_entity.type
_entity.pdbx_description
1 polymer ?
#
loop_
_entity_poly.entity_id
_entity_poly.type
_entity_poly.pdbx_seq_one_letter_code
_entity_poly.pdbx_strand_id
1 'polypeptide(L)'
;MMLTQDKNQLTLQGDWTIANTAAIEKSIASVNFANVDFKQPVEINGDALVAMDTSGAYWMSKFKCQIEAQQGTVQLVKFHDEISTLVEFITARTDKVKCEDLAPAPKDSFFTSVGKLAYDVKGQFYNFFDFVGRVSIVMGKNLTNPMKIRWKALWANVQTGGVQALFIIGLLNFLIGIVIAYQGGALLKQYGANIFVVELISISMLRELAPLMTAIIVAGRTGSAIAAQIGTMVVNEEVDALKTIGINPLDQLVVPKALALVIALPLLTVFADICSIFGGMVLANNYLDVSFTVFLDRIPEVMTVNTLIVGLAKTPIFALIIALTGCYQGFRVKGGADSVGKQTTVSVVQAIFLVIICDAIFSIITRNVPI
;
A
#
# COMPACT_ATOMS: atom_id res chain seq x y z
N MET A 1 22.76 33.26 9.23
CA MET A 1 24.04 32.56 9.30
C MET A 1 24.20 32.18 10.76
N MET A 2 24.37 30.92 11.11
CA MET A 2 24.41 30.46 12.52
C MET A 2 25.81 30.57 13.15
N LEU A 3 26.81 30.95 12.35
CA LEU A 3 28.20 31.13 12.79
C LEU A 3 28.84 32.25 11.97
N THR A 4 29.47 33.21 12.65
CA THR A 4 30.23 34.27 12.04
C THR A 4 31.71 34.13 12.42
N GLN A 5 32.60 34.32 11.46
CA GLN A 5 34.06 34.18 11.63
C GLN A 5 34.74 35.52 11.55
N ASP A 6 35.49 35.89 12.59
CA ASP A 6 36.40 37.04 12.57
C ASP A 6 37.80 36.59 13.04
N LYS A 7 38.70 36.29 12.07
CA LYS A 7 40.03 35.71 12.30
C LYS A 7 39.96 34.48 13.23
N ASN A 8 40.49 34.60 14.46
CA ASN A 8 40.51 33.52 15.45
C ASN A 8 39.29 33.48 16.36
N GLN A 9 38.32 34.40 16.18
CA GLN A 9 37.10 34.43 16.96
C GLN A 9 35.90 33.94 16.13
N LEU A 10 35.22 32.93 16.64
CA LEU A 10 34.03 32.31 16.04
C LEU A 10 32.83 32.60 16.94
N THR A 11 31.85 33.37 16.47
CA THR A 11 30.66 33.72 17.25
C THR A 11 29.49 32.85 16.79
N LEU A 12 28.88 32.09 17.74
CA LEU A 12 27.69 31.32 17.53
C LEU A 12 26.48 32.22 17.63
N GLN A 13 25.50 32.08 16.74
CA GLN A 13 24.28 32.91 16.72
C GLN A 13 23.03 32.05 16.60
N GLY A 14 21.94 32.50 17.28
CA GLY A 14 20.61 31.90 17.18
C GLY A 14 20.45 30.58 17.92
N ASP A 15 19.52 29.74 17.46
CA ASP A 15 19.15 28.49 18.12
C ASP A 15 19.89 27.29 17.56
N TRP A 16 20.76 26.71 18.35
CA TRP A 16 21.50 25.49 18.03
C TRP A 16 20.73 24.26 18.52
N THR A 17 19.61 23.96 17.84
CA THR A 17 18.69 22.86 18.17
C THR A 17 18.52 21.89 17.00
N ILE A 18 17.92 20.74 17.27
CA ILE A 18 17.65 19.71 16.29
C ILE A 18 16.88 20.25 15.06
N ALA A 19 16.01 21.24 15.26
CA ALA A 19 15.25 21.88 14.18
C ALA A 19 16.13 22.60 13.15
N ASN A 20 17.31 23.07 13.57
CA ASN A 20 18.23 23.88 12.77
C ASN A 20 19.49 23.11 12.33
N THR A 21 19.51 21.78 12.50
CA THR A 21 20.71 20.94 12.25
C THR A 21 21.31 21.15 10.87
N ALA A 22 20.51 21.22 9.80
CA ALA A 22 20.98 21.45 8.45
C ALA A 22 21.64 22.84 8.24
N ALA A 23 21.15 23.87 8.95
CA ALA A 23 21.71 25.21 8.92
C ALA A 23 23.03 25.29 9.73
N ILE A 24 23.10 24.55 10.84
CA ILE A 24 24.31 24.42 11.68
C ILE A 24 25.41 23.74 10.86
N GLU A 25 25.13 22.58 10.26
CA GLU A 25 26.07 21.82 9.41
C GLU A 25 26.62 22.67 8.27
N LYS A 26 25.73 23.38 7.57
CA LYS A 26 26.12 24.27 6.47
C LYS A 26 27.00 25.45 6.95
N SER A 27 26.70 25.98 8.13
CA SER A 27 27.47 27.08 8.72
C SER A 27 28.87 26.63 9.17
N ILE A 28 28.98 25.43 9.76
CA ILE A 28 30.28 24.82 10.12
C ILE A 28 31.11 24.51 8.87
N ALA A 29 30.48 23.96 7.83
CA ALA A 29 31.18 23.68 6.55
C ALA A 29 31.64 24.95 5.81
N SER A 30 31.04 26.09 6.09
CA SER A 30 31.45 27.38 5.49
C SER A 30 32.61 28.06 6.19
N VAL A 31 33.09 27.53 7.32
CA VAL A 31 34.24 28.07 8.05
C VAL A 31 35.52 27.89 7.23
N ASN A 32 36.20 29.00 6.95
CA ASN A 32 37.48 28.98 6.22
C ASN A 32 38.65 28.85 7.18
N PHE A 33 39.15 27.62 7.35
CA PHE A 33 40.31 27.32 8.21
C PHE A 33 41.63 27.92 7.71
N ALA A 34 41.72 28.36 6.46
CA ALA A 34 42.95 29.00 5.94
C ALA A 34 43.20 30.39 6.57
N ASN A 35 42.17 31.03 7.13
CA ASN A 35 42.23 32.34 7.79
C ASN A 35 42.44 32.26 9.30
N VAL A 36 42.54 31.06 9.88
CA VAL A 36 42.68 30.83 11.32
C VAL A 36 44.17 30.59 11.66
N ASP A 37 44.71 31.34 12.60
CA ASP A 37 46.05 31.12 13.11
C ASP A 37 46.04 30.13 14.27
N PHE A 38 46.30 28.86 13.99
CA PHE A 38 46.29 27.77 14.98
C PHE A 38 47.40 27.85 16.05
N LYS A 39 48.33 28.83 15.95
CA LYS A 39 49.31 29.11 17.00
C LYS A 39 48.72 29.86 18.20
N GLN A 40 47.55 30.44 18.01
CA GLN A 40 46.76 31.09 19.07
C GLN A 40 45.51 30.28 19.33
N PRO A 41 44.95 30.27 20.56
CA PRO A 41 43.72 29.60 20.86
C PRO A 41 42.58 30.18 20.02
N VAL A 42 41.76 29.31 19.44
CA VAL A 42 40.54 29.70 18.72
C VAL A 42 39.43 29.94 19.75
N GLU A 43 38.99 31.18 19.83
CA GLU A 43 37.89 31.55 20.77
C GLU A 43 36.53 31.29 20.12
N ILE A 44 35.70 30.50 20.80
CA ILE A 44 34.32 30.33 20.40
C ILE A 44 33.44 31.10 21.37
N ASN A 45 32.77 32.11 20.85
CA ASN A 45 31.95 33.04 21.64
C ASN A 45 30.45 32.62 21.55
N GLY A 46 29.84 32.39 22.70
CA GLY A 46 28.43 32.00 22.84
C GLY A 46 27.48 33.15 23.19
N ASP A 47 27.97 34.44 23.17
CA ASP A 47 27.19 35.62 23.62
C ASP A 47 25.86 35.83 22.83
N ALA A 48 25.85 35.49 21.56
CA ALA A 48 24.68 35.59 20.66
C ALA A 48 23.89 34.27 20.52
N LEU A 49 24.19 33.28 21.34
CA LEU A 49 23.51 31.98 21.33
C LEU A 49 22.23 32.08 22.20
N VAL A 50 21.08 31.78 21.60
CA VAL A 50 19.77 31.90 22.29
C VAL A 50 19.41 30.58 22.99
N ALA A 51 19.56 29.46 22.33
CA ALA A 51 19.30 28.13 22.88
C ALA A 51 20.20 27.05 22.28
N MET A 52 20.52 26.02 23.06
CA MET A 52 21.27 24.86 22.61
C MET A 52 20.67 23.59 23.23
N ASP A 53 20.40 22.60 22.40
CA ASP A 53 20.03 21.25 22.83
C ASP A 53 21.18 20.25 22.69
N THR A 54 20.92 18.97 23.00
CA THR A 54 21.91 17.89 22.88
C THR A 54 22.45 17.73 21.46
N SER A 55 21.62 18.04 20.43
CA SER A 55 22.00 17.99 19.03
C SER A 55 22.98 19.12 18.68
N GLY A 56 22.70 20.35 19.14
CA GLY A 56 23.58 21.51 19.00
C GLY A 56 24.92 21.30 19.72
N ALA A 57 24.89 20.75 20.93
CA ALA A 57 26.10 20.41 21.69
C ALA A 57 26.95 19.33 21.02
N TYR A 58 26.32 18.34 20.36
CA TYR A 58 27.01 17.32 19.55
C TYR A 58 27.72 17.95 18.34
N TRP A 59 27.07 18.82 17.59
CA TRP A 59 27.68 19.52 16.48
C TRP A 59 28.83 20.44 16.93
N MET A 60 28.68 21.05 18.08
CA MET A 60 29.73 21.84 18.71
C MET A 60 30.94 20.99 19.10
N SER A 61 30.73 19.80 19.69
CA SER A 61 31.78 18.85 20.01
C SER A 61 32.52 18.37 18.75
N LYS A 62 31.75 18.05 17.67
CA LYS A 62 32.32 17.68 16.37
C LYS A 62 33.16 18.83 15.77
N PHE A 63 32.69 20.05 15.86
CA PHE A 63 33.40 21.23 15.37
C PHE A 63 34.70 21.49 16.17
N LYS A 64 34.65 21.37 17.51
CA LYS A 64 35.83 21.41 18.37
C LYS A 64 36.87 20.37 17.96
N CYS A 65 36.45 19.14 17.73
CA CYS A 65 37.31 18.05 17.29
C CYS A 65 37.97 18.33 15.92
N GLN A 66 37.27 18.98 14.97
CA GLN A 66 37.83 19.38 13.68
C GLN A 66 38.96 20.43 13.85
N ILE A 67 38.82 21.35 14.79
CA ILE A 67 39.86 22.36 15.09
C ILE A 67 41.05 21.69 15.77
N GLU A 68 40.83 20.81 16.72
CA GLU A 68 41.87 20.05 17.43
C GLU A 68 42.65 19.11 16.49
N ALA A 69 41.99 18.52 15.50
CA ALA A 69 42.65 17.72 14.46
C ALA A 69 43.67 18.52 13.63
N GLN A 70 43.53 19.86 13.57
CA GLN A 70 44.46 20.78 12.93
C GLN A 70 45.51 21.39 13.90
N GLN A 71 45.68 20.78 15.06
CA GLN A 71 46.59 21.21 16.14
C GLN A 71 46.21 22.56 16.78
N GLY A 72 44.94 22.99 16.63
CA GLY A 72 44.40 24.18 17.28
C GLY A 72 43.93 23.87 18.70
N THR A 73 44.03 24.87 19.61
CA THR A 73 43.42 24.83 20.94
C THR A 73 42.11 25.64 20.92
N VAL A 74 41.06 25.14 21.52
CA VAL A 74 39.74 25.80 21.56
C VAL A 74 39.45 26.32 22.95
N GLN A 75 39.07 27.61 23.06
CA GLN A 75 38.56 28.19 24.30
C GLN A 75 37.11 28.63 24.12
N LEU A 76 36.22 28.18 25.04
CA LEU A 76 34.83 28.60 25.07
C LEU A 76 34.71 29.87 25.90
N VAL A 77 34.14 30.91 25.28
CA VAL A 77 34.04 32.25 25.91
C VAL A 77 32.57 32.69 25.93
N LYS A 78 32.14 33.23 27.07
CA LYS A 78 30.76 33.79 27.26
C LYS A 78 29.63 32.82 26.97
N PHE A 79 29.74 31.57 27.38
CA PHE A 79 28.62 30.63 27.40
C PHE A 79 27.88 30.72 28.73
N HIS A 80 26.55 30.54 28.70
CA HIS A 80 25.76 30.31 29.90
C HIS A 80 26.16 29.03 30.60
N ASP A 81 26.15 29.00 31.94
CA ASP A 81 26.62 27.85 32.75
C ASP A 81 25.92 26.52 32.35
N GLU A 82 24.62 26.57 32.04
CA GLU A 82 23.85 25.39 31.60
C GLU A 82 24.34 24.83 30.27
N ILE A 83 24.67 25.73 29.32
CA ILE A 83 25.14 25.34 27.98
C ILE A 83 26.58 24.84 28.07
N SER A 84 27.44 25.46 28.85
CA SER A 84 28.81 25.01 29.05
C SER A 84 28.86 23.61 29.66
N THR A 85 28.05 23.32 30.68
CA THR A 85 27.90 22.03 31.31
C THR A 85 27.40 20.96 30.31
N LEU A 86 26.43 21.33 29.46
CA LEU A 86 25.91 20.43 28.42
C LEU A 86 26.98 20.08 27.38
N VAL A 87 27.72 21.08 26.92
CA VAL A 87 28.80 20.88 25.93
C VAL A 87 29.91 20.00 26.52
N GLU A 88 30.35 20.26 27.77
CA GLU A 88 31.35 19.43 28.45
C GLU A 88 30.88 17.98 28.63
N PHE A 89 29.62 17.79 29.05
CA PHE A 89 29.02 16.48 29.23
C PHE A 89 28.97 15.67 27.93
N ILE A 90 28.60 16.30 26.81
CA ILE A 90 28.57 15.66 25.50
C ILE A 90 30.00 15.41 25.00
N THR A 91 30.91 16.38 25.13
CA THR A 91 32.31 16.24 24.70
C THR A 91 33.00 15.08 25.40
N ALA A 92 32.86 14.97 26.74
CA ALA A 92 33.45 13.88 27.51
C ALA A 92 32.96 12.48 27.10
N ARG A 93 31.78 12.38 26.48
CA ARG A 93 31.26 11.11 25.94
C ARG A 93 31.60 10.89 24.48
N THR A 94 31.78 11.98 23.73
CA THR A 94 32.11 11.96 22.29
C THR A 94 33.61 11.68 22.07
N ASP A 95 34.50 12.05 23.00
CA ASP A 95 35.94 11.77 22.94
C ASP A 95 36.28 10.27 22.83
N LYS A 96 35.36 9.38 23.22
CA LYS A 96 35.48 7.92 23.02
C LYS A 96 35.04 7.45 21.64
N VAL A 97 34.32 8.26 20.89
CA VAL A 97 33.94 8.02 19.53
C VAL A 97 34.95 8.77 18.66
N LYS A 98 35.92 8.07 18.08
CA LYS A 98 36.85 8.67 17.13
C LYS A 98 36.09 9.58 16.17
N CYS A 99 36.60 10.79 15.92
CA CYS A 99 36.11 11.68 14.88
C CYS A 99 36.44 11.08 13.48
N GLU A 100 35.95 9.87 13.25
CA GLU A 100 35.90 9.33 11.91
C GLU A 100 34.82 10.11 11.19
N ASP A 101 35.23 10.91 10.21
CA ASP A 101 34.34 11.36 9.17
C ASP A 101 33.63 10.10 8.68
N LEU A 102 32.33 10.00 9.00
CA LEU A 102 31.48 9.03 8.34
C LEU A 102 31.56 9.38 6.87
N ALA A 103 32.45 8.68 6.17
CA ALA A 103 32.56 8.81 4.73
C ALA A 103 31.13 8.74 4.19
N PRO A 104 30.68 9.68 3.35
CA PRO A 104 29.34 9.65 2.80
C PRO A 104 29.12 8.25 2.28
N ALA A 105 28.04 7.60 2.75
CA ALA A 105 27.75 6.20 2.41
C ALA A 105 27.98 6.02 0.91
N PRO A 106 28.83 5.10 0.46
CA PRO A 106 29.17 4.97 -0.93
C PRO A 106 27.88 4.89 -1.74
N LYS A 107 27.74 5.75 -2.75
CA LYS A 107 26.55 5.73 -3.61
C LYS A 107 26.41 4.31 -4.13
N ASP A 108 25.30 3.68 -3.82
CA ASP A 108 25.01 2.32 -4.26
C ASP A 108 25.22 2.22 -5.78
N SER A 109 26.05 1.29 -6.23
CA SER A 109 26.18 0.99 -7.64
C SER A 109 24.80 0.56 -8.19
N PHE A 110 24.54 0.82 -9.47
CA PHE A 110 23.30 0.39 -10.12
C PHE A 110 22.97 -1.08 -9.83
N PHE A 111 23.96 -1.96 -9.92
CA PHE A 111 23.80 -3.39 -9.60
C PHE A 111 23.47 -3.65 -8.14
N THR A 112 24.03 -2.87 -7.21
CA THR A 112 23.73 -2.97 -5.78
C THR A 112 22.31 -2.52 -5.50
N SER A 113 21.84 -1.46 -6.14
CA SER A 113 20.47 -0.96 -6.01
C SER A 113 19.44 -1.97 -6.57
N VAL A 114 19.74 -2.57 -7.73
CA VAL A 114 18.91 -3.63 -8.31
C VAL A 114 18.90 -4.88 -7.43
N GLY A 115 20.07 -5.25 -6.88
CA GLY A 115 20.18 -6.39 -5.95
C GLY A 115 19.37 -6.17 -4.66
N LYS A 116 19.43 -4.97 -4.06
CA LYS A 116 18.62 -4.60 -2.89
C LYS A 116 17.13 -4.68 -3.22
N LEU A 117 16.70 -4.11 -4.35
CA LEU A 117 15.31 -4.17 -4.81
C LEU A 117 14.84 -5.62 -4.98
N ALA A 118 15.62 -6.46 -5.63
CA ALA A 118 15.28 -7.88 -5.83
C ALA A 118 15.19 -8.63 -4.50
N TYR A 119 16.07 -8.33 -3.55
CA TYR A 119 16.03 -8.92 -2.21
C TYR A 119 14.80 -8.48 -1.41
N ASP A 120 14.44 -7.20 -1.47
CA ASP A 120 13.24 -6.65 -0.81
C ASP A 120 11.96 -7.24 -1.40
N VAL A 121 11.89 -7.36 -2.74
CA VAL A 121 10.77 -8.00 -3.44
C VAL A 121 10.65 -9.47 -3.01
N LYS A 122 11.75 -10.24 -3.00
CA LYS A 122 11.76 -11.62 -2.52
C LYS A 122 11.25 -11.71 -1.08
N GLY A 123 11.71 -10.84 -0.19
CA GLY A 123 11.26 -10.78 1.22
C GLY A 123 9.76 -10.49 1.32
N GLN A 124 9.23 -9.59 0.49
CA GLN A 124 7.79 -9.30 0.47
C GLN A 124 6.97 -10.49 0.01
N PHE A 125 7.41 -11.21 -1.05
CA PHE A 125 6.75 -12.43 -1.51
C PHE A 125 6.75 -13.51 -0.43
N TYR A 126 7.89 -13.77 0.21
CA TYR A 126 7.98 -14.75 1.26
C TYR A 126 7.03 -14.46 2.43
N ASN A 127 7.01 -13.21 2.89
CA ASN A 127 6.13 -12.78 3.98
C ASN A 127 4.64 -12.87 3.61
N PHE A 128 4.29 -12.59 2.34
CA PHE A 128 2.92 -12.74 1.86
C PHE A 128 2.48 -14.21 1.86
N PHE A 129 3.32 -15.12 1.33
CA PHE A 129 2.98 -16.55 1.31
C PHE A 129 2.94 -17.16 2.72
N ASP A 130 3.82 -16.74 3.63
CA ASP A 130 3.76 -17.14 5.04
C ASP A 130 2.42 -16.68 5.68
N PHE A 131 2.01 -15.44 5.43
CA PHE A 131 0.71 -14.94 5.88
C PHE A 131 -0.45 -15.76 5.32
N VAL A 132 -0.46 -16.01 4.00
CA VAL A 132 -1.49 -16.83 3.33
C VAL A 132 -1.53 -18.23 3.93
N GLY A 133 -0.36 -18.86 4.17
CA GLY A 133 -0.26 -20.17 4.79
C GLY A 133 -0.87 -20.22 6.20
N ARG A 134 -0.53 -19.24 7.04
CA ARG A 134 -1.11 -19.13 8.40
C ARG A 134 -2.62 -18.93 8.38
N VAL A 135 -3.12 -18.05 7.51
CA VAL A 135 -4.57 -17.84 7.37
C VAL A 135 -5.26 -19.09 6.86
N SER A 136 -4.68 -19.81 5.89
CA SER A 136 -5.24 -21.06 5.38
C SER A 136 -5.37 -22.13 6.46
N ILE A 137 -4.38 -22.26 7.35
CA ILE A 137 -4.44 -23.18 8.49
C ILE A 137 -5.57 -22.80 9.46
N VAL A 138 -5.67 -21.49 9.79
CA VAL A 138 -6.71 -20.99 10.70
C VAL A 138 -8.10 -21.16 10.06
N MET A 139 -8.24 -20.86 8.78
CA MET A 139 -9.49 -21.01 8.05
C MET A 139 -9.91 -22.48 7.95
N GLY A 140 -8.96 -23.39 7.69
CA GLY A 140 -9.21 -24.84 7.70
C GLY A 140 -9.72 -25.35 9.06
N LYS A 141 -9.11 -24.87 10.17
CA LYS A 141 -9.58 -25.20 11.53
C LYS A 141 -10.98 -24.65 11.81
N ASN A 142 -11.34 -23.50 11.27
CA ASN A 142 -12.67 -22.92 11.47
C ASN A 142 -13.73 -23.58 10.61
N LEU A 143 -13.38 -24.07 9.43
CA LEU A 143 -14.29 -24.87 8.58
C LEU A 143 -14.65 -26.22 9.23
N THR A 144 -13.72 -26.83 9.97
CA THR A 144 -14.01 -28.07 10.73
C THR A 144 -14.84 -27.82 11.99
N ASN A 145 -14.85 -26.59 12.53
CA ASN A 145 -15.64 -26.20 13.71
C ASN A 145 -16.46 -24.92 13.46
N PRO A 146 -17.56 -24.98 12.72
CA PRO A 146 -18.33 -23.81 12.29
C PRO A 146 -18.95 -22.98 13.43
N MET A 147 -19.04 -23.57 14.65
CA MET A 147 -19.48 -22.84 15.85
C MET A 147 -18.48 -21.76 16.32
N LYS A 148 -17.21 -21.85 15.90
CA LYS A 148 -16.19 -20.82 16.21
C LYS A 148 -16.27 -19.62 15.29
N ILE A 149 -16.96 -19.75 14.14
CA ILE A 149 -17.10 -18.66 13.18
C ILE A 149 -18.00 -17.58 13.78
N ARG A 150 -17.54 -16.33 13.73
CA ARG A 150 -18.31 -15.17 14.18
C ARG A 150 -19.35 -14.76 13.15
N TRP A 151 -20.48 -15.48 13.11
CA TRP A 151 -21.54 -15.26 12.13
C TRP A 151 -22.03 -13.81 12.06
N LYS A 152 -22.15 -13.13 13.22
CA LYS A 152 -22.57 -11.72 13.26
C LYS A 152 -21.56 -10.82 12.51
N ALA A 153 -20.26 -11.04 12.72
CA ALA A 153 -19.22 -10.29 12.03
C ALA A 153 -19.19 -10.63 10.53
N LEU A 154 -19.38 -11.89 10.15
CA LEU A 154 -19.48 -12.33 8.77
C LEU A 154 -20.59 -11.59 8.03
N TRP A 155 -21.83 -11.62 8.55
CA TRP A 155 -22.96 -10.96 7.91
C TRP A 155 -22.82 -9.44 7.86
N ALA A 156 -22.26 -8.82 8.89
CA ALA A 156 -21.92 -7.39 8.85
C ALA A 156 -20.91 -7.07 7.73
N ASN A 157 -19.90 -7.92 7.53
CA ASN A 157 -18.95 -7.75 6.43
C ASN A 157 -19.57 -8.03 5.05
N VAL A 158 -20.53 -8.97 4.92
CA VAL A 158 -21.30 -9.18 3.68
C VAL A 158 -22.11 -7.93 3.35
N GLN A 159 -22.77 -7.34 4.35
CA GLN A 159 -23.54 -6.11 4.15
C GLN A 159 -22.66 -4.93 3.72
N THR A 160 -21.58 -4.66 4.44
CA THR A 160 -20.70 -3.52 4.15
C THR A 160 -19.85 -3.72 2.90
N GLY A 161 -19.33 -4.93 2.68
CA GLY A 161 -18.47 -5.26 1.55
C GLY A 161 -19.21 -5.61 0.27
N GLY A 162 -20.43 -6.19 0.39
CA GLY A 162 -21.25 -6.66 -0.72
C GLY A 162 -22.38 -5.70 -1.07
N VAL A 163 -23.42 -5.61 -0.21
CA VAL A 163 -24.67 -4.90 -0.52
C VAL A 163 -24.44 -3.44 -0.90
N GLN A 164 -23.56 -2.76 -0.19
CA GLN A 164 -23.23 -1.36 -0.52
C GLN A 164 -22.47 -1.18 -1.85
N ALA A 165 -21.93 -2.24 -2.46
CA ALA A 165 -21.26 -2.19 -3.75
C ALA A 165 -22.21 -2.46 -4.92
N LEU A 166 -23.45 -2.95 -4.68
CA LEU A 166 -24.40 -3.35 -5.71
C LEU A 166 -24.65 -2.26 -6.75
N PHE A 167 -24.92 -1.03 -6.33
CA PHE A 167 -25.26 0.04 -7.26
C PHE A 167 -24.13 0.35 -8.24
N ILE A 168 -22.90 0.47 -7.75
CA ILE A 168 -21.74 0.77 -8.60
C ILE A 168 -21.39 -0.40 -9.53
N ILE A 169 -21.52 -1.64 -9.03
CA ILE A 169 -21.25 -2.85 -9.82
C ILE A 169 -22.30 -2.97 -10.91
N GLY A 170 -23.58 -2.80 -10.59
CA GLY A 170 -24.67 -2.87 -11.57
C GLY A 170 -24.56 -1.81 -12.64
N LEU A 171 -24.33 -0.54 -12.26
CA LEU A 171 -24.20 0.56 -13.21
C LEU A 171 -22.99 0.36 -14.14
N LEU A 172 -21.82 0.02 -13.60
CA LEU A 172 -20.62 -0.16 -14.43
C LEU A 172 -20.77 -1.36 -15.38
N ASN A 173 -21.27 -2.50 -14.90
CA ASN A 173 -21.47 -3.66 -15.77
C ASN A 173 -22.57 -3.42 -16.82
N PHE A 174 -23.63 -2.69 -16.49
CA PHE A 174 -24.63 -2.24 -17.48
C PHE A 174 -24.00 -1.42 -18.61
N LEU A 175 -23.16 -0.43 -18.25
CA LEU A 175 -22.47 0.38 -19.25
C LEU A 175 -21.47 -0.42 -20.08
N ILE A 176 -20.75 -1.36 -19.48
CA ILE A 176 -19.84 -2.27 -20.18
C ILE A 176 -20.61 -3.15 -21.18
N GLY A 177 -21.78 -3.68 -20.76
CA GLY A 177 -22.67 -4.42 -21.66
C GLY A 177 -23.06 -3.60 -22.90
N ILE A 178 -23.41 -2.33 -22.73
CA ILE A 178 -23.68 -1.40 -23.84
C ILE A 178 -22.44 -1.23 -24.75
N VAL A 179 -21.26 -1.01 -24.16
CA VAL A 179 -20.04 -0.77 -24.93
C VAL A 179 -19.66 -1.99 -25.76
N ILE A 180 -19.71 -3.21 -25.18
CA ILE A 180 -19.39 -4.46 -25.88
C ILE A 180 -20.40 -4.72 -26.99
N ALA A 181 -21.70 -4.50 -26.71
CA ALA A 181 -22.74 -4.59 -27.72
C ALA A 181 -22.53 -3.63 -28.89
N TYR A 182 -22.10 -2.40 -28.60
CA TYR A 182 -21.84 -1.39 -29.65
C TYR A 182 -20.63 -1.76 -30.49
N GLN A 183 -19.50 -2.06 -29.85
CA GLN A 183 -18.25 -2.37 -30.57
C GLN A 183 -18.36 -3.66 -31.38
N GLY A 184 -18.84 -4.74 -30.78
CA GLY A 184 -19.02 -6.00 -31.45
C GLY A 184 -20.17 -5.97 -32.46
N GLY A 185 -21.29 -5.35 -32.10
CA GLY A 185 -22.46 -5.22 -32.94
C GLY A 185 -22.22 -4.38 -34.20
N ALA A 186 -21.39 -3.33 -34.13
CA ALA A 186 -21.02 -2.53 -35.29
C ALA A 186 -20.32 -3.36 -36.38
N LEU A 187 -19.43 -4.27 -35.97
CA LEU A 187 -18.76 -5.23 -36.86
C LEU A 187 -19.77 -6.24 -37.45
N LEU A 188 -20.60 -6.84 -36.60
CA LEU A 188 -21.61 -7.82 -37.05
C LEU A 188 -22.63 -7.22 -38.01
N LYS A 189 -23.00 -5.97 -37.83
CA LYS A 189 -23.92 -5.25 -38.71
C LYS A 189 -23.38 -5.11 -40.15
N GLN A 190 -22.08 -4.90 -40.30
CA GLN A 190 -21.44 -4.81 -41.65
C GLN A 190 -21.55 -6.12 -42.43
N TYR A 191 -21.64 -7.25 -41.75
CA TYR A 191 -21.76 -8.57 -42.36
C TYR A 191 -23.20 -9.10 -42.38
N GLY A 192 -24.19 -8.31 -41.94
CA GLY A 192 -25.58 -8.75 -41.84
C GLY A 192 -25.84 -9.82 -40.79
N ALA A 193 -24.94 -9.94 -39.82
CA ALA A 193 -24.92 -10.99 -38.80
C ALA A 193 -25.36 -10.49 -37.42
N ASN A 194 -26.32 -9.55 -37.36
CA ASN A 194 -26.74 -8.82 -36.17
C ASN A 194 -27.12 -9.72 -35.01
N ILE A 195 -27.76 -10.88 -35.28
CA ILE A 195 -28.25 -11.79 -34.26
C ILE A 195 -27.12 -12.38 -33.38
N PHE A 196 -25.92 -12.56 -33.93
CA PHE A 196 -24.76 -13.08 -33.21
C PHE A 196 -24.23 -12.14 -32.12
N VAL A 197 -24.77 -10.94 -32.01
CA VAL A 197 -24.46 -10.05 -30.88
C VAL A 197 -24.90 -10.68 -29.54
N VAL A 198 -25.94 -11.52 -29.54
CA VAL A 198 -26.42 -12.20 -28.34
C VAL A 198 -25.35 -13.16 -27.83
N GLU A 199 -24.74 -13.97 -28.71
CA GLU A 199 -23.65 -14.88 -28.39
C GLU A 199 -22.45 -14.11 -27.85
N LEU A 200 -22.06 -13.07 -28.57
CA LEU A 200 -20.90 -12.25 -28.21
C LEU A 200 -21.02 -11.67 -26.81
N ILE A 201 -22.15 -11.04 -26.51
CA ILE A 201 -22.37 -10.41 -25.21
C ILE A 201 -22.45 -11.47 -24.12
N SER A 202 -23.30 -12.47 -24.31
CA SER A 202 -23.60 -13.45 -23.30
C SER A 202 -22.35 -14.24 -22.90
N ILE A 203 -21.60 -14.77 -23.88
CA ILE A 203 -20.38 -15.54 -23.59
C ILE A 203 -19.30 -14.66 -22.99
N SER A 204 -19.03 -13.49 -23.58
CA SER A 204 -17.97 -12.62 -23.11
C SER A 204 -18.22 -12.09 -21.70
N MET A 205 -19.46 -11.70 -21.40
CA MET A 205 -19.81 -11.13 -20.11
C MET A 205 -19.80 -12.20 -19.02
N LEU A 206 -20.56 -13.30 -19.17
CA LEU A 206 -20.71 -14.26 -18.10
C LEU A 206 -19.44 -15.06 -17.81
N ARG A 207 -18.63 -15.33 -18.84
CA ARG A 207 -17.43 -16.16 -18.67
C ARG A 207 -16.24 -15.37 -18.16
N GLU A 208 -16.06 -14.12 -18.64
CA GLU A 208 -14.81 -13.38 -18.43
C GLU A 208 -15.03 -11.99 -17.83
N LEU A 209 -15.77 -11.11 -18.52
CA LEU A 209 -15.76 -9.69 -18.22
C LEU A 209 -16.48 -9.34 -16.91
N ALA A 210 -17.69 -9.86 -16.67
CA ALA A 210 -18.43 -9.49 -15.49
C ALA A 210 -17.79 -10.03 -14.19
N PRO A 211 -17.28 -11.29 -14.10
CA PRO A 211 -16.52 -11.73 -12.95
C PRO A 211 -15.26 -10.90 -12.68
N LEU A 212 -14.49 -10.59 -13.74
CA LEU A 212 -13.25 -9.82 -13.62
C LEU A 212 -13.53 -8.38 -13.18
N MET A 213 -14.50 -7.70 -13.83
CA MET A 213 -14.85 -6.32 -13.51
C MET A 213 -15.42 -6.19 -12.10
N THR A 214 -16.27 -7.13 -11.69
CA THR A 214 -16.79 -7.19 -10.32
C THR A 214 -15.65 -7.33 -9.31
N ALA A 215 -14.68 -8.20 -9.57
CA ALA A 215 -13.52 -8.39 -8.71
C ALA A 215 -12.65 -7.12 -8.62
N ILE A 216 -12.41 -6.42 -9.74
CA ILE A 216 -11.66 -5.15 -9.77
C ILE A 216 -12.35 -4.07 -8.94
N ILE A 217 -13.68 -3.92 -9.09
CA ILE A 217 -14.46 -2.93 -8.33
C ILE A 217 -14.42 -3.26 -6.83
N VAL A 218 -14.59 -4.52 -6.48
CA VAL A 218 -14.54 -4.98 -5.07
C VAL A 218 -13.13 -4.85 -4.50
N ALA A 219 -12.08 -5.11 -5.27
CA ALA A 219 -10.70 -4.88 -4.84
C ALA A 219 -10.45 -3.40 -4.52
N GLY A 220 -10.90 -2.49 -5.42
CA GLY A 220 -10.74 -1.05 -5.23
C GLY A 220 -11.49 -0.51 -4.02
N ARG A 221 -12.74 -0.93 -3.83
CA ARG A 221 -13.62 -0.44 -2.77
C ARG A 221 -13.47 -1.22 -1.47
N THR A 222 -13.79 -2.50 -1.51
CA THR A 222 -13.86 -3.34 -0.29
C THR A 222 -12.48 -3.77 0.18
N GLY A 223 -11.57 -4.10 -0.76
CA GLY A 223 -10.17 -4.44 -0.44
C GLY A 223 -9.43 -3.28 0.24
N SER A 224 -9.60 -2.05 -0.28
CA SER A 224 -9.04 -0.85 0.35
C SER A 224 -9.65 -0.56 1.72
N ALA A 225 -10.97 -0.71 1.87
CA ALA A 225 -11.65 -0.51 3.15
C ALA A 225 -11.18 -1.52 4.21
N ILE A 226 -10.96 -2.79 3.84
CA ILE A 226 -10.39 -3.82 4.72
C ILE A 226 -8.98 -3.40 5.18
N ALA A 227 -8.13 -2.97 4.23
CA ALA A 227 -6.77 -2.53 4.55
C ALA A 227 -6.76 -1.30 5.47
N ALA A 228 -7.63 -0.31 5.19
CA ALA A 228 -7.79 0.87 6.03
C ALA A 228 -8.26 0.51 7.45
N GLN A 229 -9.28 -0.33 7.57
CA GLN A 229 -9.84 -0.72 8.86
C GLN A 229 -8.81 -1.45 9.72
N ILE A 230 -8.13 -2.46 9.17
CA ILE A 230 -7.10 -3.21 9.91
C ILE A 230 -5.92 -2.29 10.21
N GLY A 231 -5.51 -1.43 9.24
CA GLY A 231 -4.44 -0.47 9.43
C GLY A 231 -4.71 0.51 10.56
N THR A 232 -5.93 1.02 10.69
CA THR A 232 -6.34 1.88 11.82
C THR A 232 -6.28 1.12 13.14
N MET A 233 -6.73 -0.14 13.18
CA MET A 233 -6.62 -0.98 14.38
C MET A 233 -5.16 -1.25 14.78
N VAL A 234 -4.24 -1.34 13.81
CA VAL A 234 -2.80 -1.45 14.08
C VAL A 234 -2.25 -0.15 14.67
N VAL A 235 -2.61 1.00 14.10
CA VAL A 235 -2.16 2.33 14.61
C VAL A 235 -2.70 2.59 16.03
N ASN A 236 -3.91 2.16 16.32
CA ASN A 236 -4.54 2.29 17.63
C ASN A 236 -4.08 1.22 18.65
N GLU A 237 -3.12 0.35 18.27
CA GLU A 237 -2.62 -0.77 19.10
C GLU A 237 -3.71 -1.81 19.46
N GLU A 238 -4.90 -1.76 18.82
CA GLU A 238 -5.99 -2.71 19.08
C GLU A 238 -5.60 -4.15 18.71
N VAL A 239 -4.79 -4.34 17.65
CA VAL A 239 -4.29 -5.65 17.23
C VAL A 239 -3.34 -6.23 18.29
N ASP A 240 -2.51 -5.41 18.92
CA ASP A 240 -1.58 -5.85 19.95
C ASP A 240 -2.32 -6.11 21.28
N ALA A 241 -3.36 -5.33 21.58
CA ALA A 241 -4.27 -5.62 22.68
C ALA A 241 -4.96 -6.98 22.52
N LEU A 242 -5.41 -7.36 21.31
CA LEU A 242 -5.96 -8.69 21.05
C LEU A 242 -4.93 -9.80 21.33
N LYS A 243 -3.67 -9.63 20.93
CA LYS A 243 -2.60 -10.61 21.19
C LYS A 243 -2.30 -10.75 22.69
N THR A 244 -2.28 -9.64 23.43
CA THR A 244 -1.97 -9.65 24.88
C THR A 244 -3.03 -10.39 25.71
N ILE A 245 -4.30 -10.34 25.29
CA ILE A 245 -5.40 -11.11 25.91
C ILE A 245 -5.52 -12.55 25.36
N GLY A 246 -4.54 -12.99 24.53
CA GLY A 246 -4.49 -14.36 24.01
C GLY A 246 -5.43 -14.64 22.82
N ILE A 247 -6.01 -13.61 22.19
CA ILE A 247 -6.88 -13.74 21.02
C ILE A 247 -6.06 -13.65 19.74
N ASN A 248 -6.20 -14.63 18.84
CA ASN A 248 -5.50 -14.60 17.56
C ASN A 248 -6.17 -13.59 16.60
N PRO A 249 -5.46 -12.51 16.19
CA PRO A 249 -6.02 -11.51 15.27
C PRO A 249 -6.42 -12.08 13.90
N LEU A 250 -5.74 -13.13 13.42
CA LEU A 250 -6.09 -13.77 12.14
C LEU A 250 -7.49 -14.40 12.19
N ASP A 251 -7.81 -15.05 13.29
CA ASP A 251 -9.11 -15.69 13.51
C ASP A 251 -10.25 -14.66 13.66
N GLN A 252 -9.98 -13.59 14.39
CA GLN A 252 -10.97 -12.56 14.70
C GLN A 252 -11.24 -11.58 13.55
N LEU A 253 -10.21 -11.21 12.79
CA LEU A 253 -10.29 -10.13 11.81
C LEU A 253 -10.27 -10.64 10.37
N VAL A 254 -9.42 -11.64 10.05
CA VAL A 254 -9.20 -12.06 8.66
C VAL A 254 -10.25 -13.06 8.21
N VAL A 255 -10.50 -14.10 9.01
CA VAL A 255 -11.41 -15.18 8.62
C VAL A 255 -12.84 -14.69 8.32
N PRO A 256 -13.49 -13.88 9.16
CA PRO A 256 -14.84 -13.39 8.85
C PRO A 256 -14.90 -12.53 7.59
N LYS A 257 -13.86 -11.72 7.33
CA LYS A 257 -13.78 -10.87 6.13
C LYS A 257 -13.56 -11.69 4.86
N ALA A 258 -12.67 -12.69 4.91
CA ALA A 258 -12.40 -13.58 3.79
C ALA A 258 -13.64 -14.40 3.42
N LEU A 259 -14.29 -15.02 4.41
CA LEU A 259 -15.51 -15.79 4.19
C LEU A 259 -16.68 -14.92 3.69
N ALA A 260 -16.81 -13.70 4.22
CA ALA A 260 -17.83 -12.76 3.77
C ALA A 260 -17.67 -12.42 2.28
N LEU A 261 -16.43 -12.17 1.82
CA LEU A 261 -16.17 -11.88 0.41
C LEU A 261 -16.33 -13.12 -0.48
N VAL A 262 -15.95 -14.30 -0.01
CA VAL A 262 -16.16 -15.57 -0.74
C VAL A 262 -17.65 -15.84 -1.01
N ILE A 263 -18.54 -15.41 -0.11
CA ILE A 263 -19.98 -15.51 -0.31
C ILE A 263 -20.50 -14.33 -1.15
N ALA A 264 -20.04 -13.12 -0.87
CA ALA A 264 -20.56 -11.91 -1.50
C ALA A 264 -20.17 -11.79 -2.97
N LEU A 265 -18.94 -12.14 -3.35
CA LEU A 265 -18.44 -11.90 -4.71
C LEU A 265 -19.18 -12.72 -5.77
N PRO A 266 -19.47 -14.03 -5.60
CA PRO A 266 -20.31 -14.76 -6.54
C PRO A 266 -21.70 -14.16 -6.72
N LEU A 267 -22.36 -13.74 -5.63
CA LEU A 267 -23.68 -13.11 -5.69
C LEU A 267 -23.64 -11.77 -6.42
N LEU A 268 -22.60 -10.96 -6.18
CA LEU A 268 -22.38 -9.71 -6.89
C LEU A 268 -22.10 -9.93 -8.38
N THR A 269 -21.41 -11.01 -8.71
CA THR A 269 -21.14 -11.38 -10.11
C THR A 269 -22.41 -11.78 -10.84
N VAL A 270 -23.27 -12.59 -10.25
CA VAL A 270 -24.59 -12.91 -10.84
C VAL A 270 -25.41 -11.62 -11.08
N PHE A 271 -25.40 -10.70 -10.14
CA PHE A 271 -26.07 -9.41 -10.33
C PHE A 271 -25.41 -8.58 -11.46
N ALA A 272 -24.10 -8.58 -11.55
CA ALA A 272 -23.35 -7.92 -12.62
C ALA A 272 -23.66 -8.53 -13.99
N ASP A 273 -23.78 -9.84 -14.08
CA ASP A 273 -24.16 -10.57 -15.29
C ASP A 273 -25.53 -10.12 -15.80
N ILE A 274 -26.51 -10.07 -14.91
CA ILE A 274 -27.88 -9.61 -15.26
C ILE A 274 -27.85 -8.16 -15.77
N CYS A 275 -27.13 -7.27 -15.07
CA CYS A 275 -27.02 -5.87 -15.47
C CYS A 275 -26.33 -5.71 -16.82
N SER A 276 -25.26 -6.47 -17.07
CA SER A 276 -24.50 -6.40 -18.31
C SER A 276 -25.28 -6.91 -19.52
N ILE A 277 -25.97 -8.04 -19.37
CA ILE A 277 -26.85 -8.58 -20.39
C ILE A 277 -27.97 -7.57 -20.71
N PHE A 278 -28.58 -6.99 -19.67
CA PHE A 278 -29.62 -5.96 -19.86
C PHE A 278 -29.09 -4.74 -20.61
N GLY A 279 -27.87 -4.27 -20.28
CA GLY A 279 -27.22 -3.17 -21.01
C GLY A 279 -26.99 -3.51 -22.48
N GLY A 280 -26.48 -4.70 -22.75
CA GLY A 280 -26.28 -5.20 -24.13
C GLY A 280 -27.59 -5.35 -24.90
N MET A 281 -28.64 -5.82 -24.26
CA MET A 281 -29.97 -6.00 -24.83
C MET A 281 -30.61 -4.65 -25.22
N VAL A 282 -30.47 -3.63 -24.38
CA VAL A 282 -30.94 -2.27 -24.68
C VAL A 282 -30.28 -1.72 -25.95
N LEU A 283 -28.99 -1.91 -26.11
CA LEU A 283 -28.28 -1.45 -27.31
C LEU A 283 -28.62 -2.31 -28.52
N ALA A 284 -28.70 -3.63 -28.39
CA ALA A 284 -29.06 -4.53 -29.48
C ALA A 284 -30.43 -4.20 -30.08
N ASN A 285 -31.41 -3.85 -29.24
CA ASN A 285 -32.72 -3.40 -29.70
C ASN A 285 -32.68 -2.06 -30.46
N ASN A 286 -31.92 -1.07 -29.98
CA ASN A 286 -31.93 0.28 -30.56
C ASN A 286 -31.00 0.44 -31.78
N TYR A 287 -29.96 -0.35 -31.90
CA TYR A 287 -28.90 -0.16 -32.90
C TYR A 287 -28.78 -1.31 -33.91
N LEU A 288 -29.14 -2.54 -33.50
CA LEU A 288 -28.96 -3.74 -34.32
C LEU A 288 -30.27 -4.37 -34.78
N ASP A 289 -31.41 -3.75 -34.46
CA ASP A 289 -32.75 -4.23 -34.79
C ASP A 289 -33.07 -5.65 -34.23
N VAL A 290 -32.43 -6.04 -33.13
CA VAL A 290 -32.67 -7.30 -32.42
C VAL A 290 -33.64 -7.03 -31.28
N SER A 291 -34.91 -7.46 -31.43
CA SER A 291 -35.92 -7.23 -30.39
C SER A 291 -35.59 -7.92 -29.06
N PHE A 292 -36.14 -7.38 -27.94
CA PHE A 292 -35.97 -7.93 -26.62
C PHE A 292 -36.39 -9.41 -26.53
N THR A 293 -37.48 -9.79 -27.20
CA THR A 293 -37.98 -11.16 -27.24
C THR A 293 -37.00 -12.08 -27.95
N VAL A 294 -36.55 -11.71 -29.15
CA VAL A 294 -35.56 -12.51 -29.90
C VAL A 294 -34.25 -12.66 -29.12
N PHE A 295 -33.82 -11.60 -28.44
CA PHE A 295 -32.61 -11.66 -27.59
C PHE A 295 -32.76 -12.66 -26.44
N LEU A 296 -33.91 -12.59 -25.70
CA LEU A 296 -34.18 -13.47 -24.56
C LEU A 296 -34.38 -14.94 -24.98
N ASP A 297 -35.10 -15.19 -26.10
CA ASP A 297 -35.32 -16.55 -26.61
C ASP A 297 -34.02 -17.21 -27.08
N ARG A 298 -33.07 -16.41 -27.54
CA ARG A 298 -31.77 -16.91 -28.02
C ARG A 298 -30.76 -17.21 -26.92
N ILE A 299 -30.85 -16.56 -25.76
CA ILE A 299 -29.94 -16.81 -24.64
C ILE A 299 -29.87 -18.32 -24.28
N PRO A 300 -30.97 -19.02 -24.05
CA PRO A 300 -30.94 -20.45 -23.69
C PRO A 300 -30.37 -21.36 -24.79
N GLU A 301 -30.47 -20.95 -26.07
CA GLU A 301 -29.93 -21.74 -27.18
C GLU A 301 -28.40 -21.67 -27.26
N VAL A 302 -27.83 -20.51 -26.89
CA VAL A 302 -26.40 -20.21 -27.00
C VAL A 302 -25.64 -20.50 -25.73
N MET A 303 -26.32 -20.35 -24.59
CA MET A 303 -25.69 -20.44 -23.27
C MET A 303 -25.91 -21.79 -22.64
N THR A 304 -24.80 -22.49 -22.39
CA THR A 304 -24.83 -23.66 -21.51
C THR A 304 -24.64 -23.23 -20.05
N VAL A 305 -25.20 -24.01 -19.14
CA VAL A 305 -24.98 -23.84 -17.69
C VAL A 305 -23.49 -23.87 -17.35
N ASN A 306 -22.68 -24.58 -18.14
CA ASN A 306 -21.24 -24.66 -17.97
C ASN A 306 -20.55 -23.29 -18.09
N THR A 307 -21.00 -22.44 -19.01
CA THR A 307 -20.44 -21.08 -19.20
C THR A 307 -20.62 -20.24 -17.94
N LEU A 308 -21.80 -20.27 -17.33
CA LEU A 308 -22.08 -19.59 -16.08
C LEU A 308 -21.25 -20.15 -14.91
N ILE A 309 -21.17 -21.50 -14.82
CA ILE A 309 -20.39 -22.17 -13.77
C ILE A 309 -18.91 -21.81 -13.87
N VAL A 310 -18.34 -21.78 -15.07
CA VAL A 310 -16.93 -21.39 -15.29
C VAL A 310 -16.69 -19.96 -14.83
N GLY A 311 -17.57 -19.02 -15.18
CA GLY A 311 -17.46 -17.64 -14.72
C GLY A 311 -17.57 -17.51 -13.19
N LEU A 312 -18.54 -18.20 -12.57
CA LEU A 312 -18.74 -18.14 -11.13
C LEU A 312 -17.69 -18.91 -10.32
N ALA A 313 -17.13 -20.01 -10.84
CA ALA A 313 -16.15 -20.84 -10.12
C ALA A 313 -14.86 -20.11 -9.78
N LYS A 314 -14.48 -19.09 -10.56
CA LYS A 314 -13.28 -18.28 -10.31
C LYS A 314 -13.50 -17.19 -9.26
N THR A 315 -14.74 -16.76 -9.04
CA THR A 315 -15.03 -15.62 -8.15
C THR A 315 -14.72 -15.88 -6.67
N PRO A 316 -14.90 -17.07 -6.07
CA PRO A 316 -14.44 -17.33 -4.70
C PRO A 316 -12.92 -17.18 -4.53
N ILE A 317 -12.16 -17.53 -5.56
CA ILE A 317 -10.69 -17.40 -5.52
C ILE A 317 -10.30 -15.93 -5.61
N PHE A 318 -10.95 -15.15 -6.48
CA PHE A 318 -10.77 -13.70 -6.53
C PHE A 318 -11.09 -13.05 -5.18
N ALA A 319 -12.18 -13.47 -4.54
CA ALA A 319 -12.58 -13.01 -3.22
C ALA A 319 -11.49 -13.25 -2.16
N LEU A 320 -10.91 -14.44 -2.15
CA LEU A 320 -9.79 -14.78 -1.27
C LEU A 320 -8.56 -13.90 -1.54
N ILE A 321 -8.18 -13.73 -2.79
CA ILE A 321 -7.06 -12.87 -3.19
C ILE A 321 -7.27 -11.45 -2.65
N ILE A 322 -8.46 -10.86 -2.88
CA ILE A 322 -8.80 -9.50 -2.45
C ILE A 322 -8.77 -9.38 -0.93
N ALA A 323 -9.44 -10.30 -0.23
CA ALA A 323 -9.51 -10.27 1.23
C ALA A 323 -8.13 -10.44 1.89
N LEU A 324 -7.33 -11.41 1.42
CA LEU A 324 -6.03 -11.70 1.98
C LEU A 324 -5.03 -10.57 1.71
N THR A 325 -5.04 -10.00 0.50
CA THR A 325 -4.19 -8.86 0.16
C THR A 325 -4.57 -7.63 0.99
N GLY A 326 -5.87 -7.33 1.13
CA GLY A 326 -6.36 -6.25 1.97
C GLY A 326 -5.94 -6.39 3.43
N CYS A 327 -6.14 -7.57 4.00
CA CYS A 327 -5.74 -7.86 5.38
C CYS A 327 -4.21 -7.80 5.56
N TYR A 328 -3.44 -8.39 4.64
CA TYR A 328 -1.99 -8.39 4.70
C TYR A 328 -1.41 -6.98 4.70
N GLN A 329 -1.88 -6.11 3.80
CA GLN A 329 -1.41 -4.73 3.75
C GLN A 329 -1.88 -3.92 4.98
N GLY A 330 -3.07 -4.19 5.51
CA GLY A 330 -3.54 -3.59 6.76
C GLY A 330 -2.61 -3.89 7.94
N PHE A 331 -2.17 -5.14 8.10
CA PHE A 331 -1.22 -5.53 9.15
C PHE A 331 0.21 -4.98 8.95
N ARG A 332 0.55 -4.52 7.74
CA ARG A 332 1.86 -3.92 7.45
C ARG A 332 1.95 -2.42 7.72
N VAL A 333 0.87 -1.81 8.13
CA VAL A 333 0.88 -0.39 8.53
C VAL A 333 1.87 -0.20 9.68
N LYS A 334 2.74 0.80 9.54
CA LYS A 334 3.73 1.20 10.56
C LYS A 334 3.69 2.73 10.71
N GLY A 335 3.51 3.20 11.91
CA GLY A 335 3.42 4.64 12.19
C GLY A 335 1.99 5.18 12.08
N GLY A 336 1.84 6.42 11.65
CA GLY A 336 0.57 7.14 11.68
C GLY A 336 -0.34 6.96 10.47
N ALA A 337 -1.32 7.86 10.34
CA ALA A 337 -2.36 7.86 9.32
C ALA A 337 -1.82 7.85 7.87
N ASP A 338 -0.69 8.50 7.59
CA ASP A 338 -0.08 8.52 6.26
C ASP A 338 0.30 7.11 5.78
N SER A 339 0.76 6.25 6.71
CA SER A 339 1.09 4.86 6.40
C SER A 339 -0.16 4.04 6.06
N VAL A 340 -1.31 4.34 6.68
CA VAL A 340 -2.60 3.70 6.35
C VAL A 340 -2.98 4.01 4.90
N GLY A 341 -2.93 5.29 4.49
CA GLY A 341 -3.22 5.71 3.12
C GLY A 341 -2.32 5.05 2.08
N LYS A 342 -1.01 4.95 2.37
CA LYS A 342 -0.06 4.26 1.50
C LYS A 342 -0.38 2.78 1.36
N GLN A 343 -0.62 2.07 2.46
CA GLN A 343 -0.89 0.63 2.43
C GLN A 343 -2.25 0.30 1.78
N THR A 344 -3.25 1.15 1.92
CA THR A 344 -4.53 0.98 1.21
C THR A 344 -4.36 1.04 -0.30
N THR A 345 -3.58 2.00 -0.81
CA THR A 345 -3.29 2.10 -2.24
C THR A 345 -2.50 0.89 -2.75
N VAL A 346 -1.47 0.46 -2.01
CA VAL A 346 -0.69 -0.74 -2.36
C VAL A 346 -1.57 -1.98 -2.36
N SER A 347 -2.52 -2.10 -1.41
CA SER A 347 -3.48 -3.20 -1.35
C SER A 347 -4.31 -3.33 -2.62
N VAL A 348 -4.87 -2.21 -3.11
CA VAL A 348 -5.68 -2.18 -4.34
C VAL A 348 -4.87 -2.65 -5.54
N VAL A 349 -3.70 -2.04 -5.75
CA VAL A 349 -2.84 -2.37 -6.91
C VAL A 349 -2.43 -3.85 -6.89
N GLN A 350 -2.01 -4.35 -5.73
CA GLN A 350 -1.63 -5.75 -5.57
C GLN A 350 -2.80 -6.71 -5.79
N ALA A 351 -3.98 -6.40 -5.22
CA ALA A 351 -5.16 -7.25 -5.37
C ALA A 351 -5.59 -7.33 -6.83
N ILE A 352 -5.69 -6.19 -7.54
CA ILE A 352 -6.04 -6.16 -8.97
C ILE A 352 -5.04 -6.95 -9.80
N PHE A 353 -3.73 -6.75 -9.57
CA PHE A 353 -2.69 -7.46 -10.31
C PHE A 353 -2.78 -8.98 -10.13
N LEU A 354 -2.97 -9.45 -8.88
CA LEU A 354 -3.12 -10.88 -8.59
C LEU A 354 -4.40 -11.46 -9.15
N VAL A 355 -5.51 -10.71 -9.14
CA VAL A 355 -6.78 -11.13 -9.75
C VAL A 355 -6.63 -11.30 -11.26
N ILE A 356 -6.00 -10.34 -11.96
CA ILE A 356 -5.79 -10.43 -13.41
C ILE A 356 -4.90 -11.63 -13.78
N ILE A 357 -3.82 -11.89 -13.03
CA ILE A 357 -2.98 -13.07 -13.25
C ILE A 357 -3.79 -14.36 -13.03
N CYS A 358 -4.57 -14.41 -11.97
CA CYS A 358 -5.39 -15.56 -11.66
C CYS A 358 -6.46 -15.80 -12.73
N ASP A 359 -7.11 -14.73 -13.23
CA ASP A 359 -8.09 -14.79 -14.31
C ASP A 359 -7.46 -15.34 -15.60
N ALA A 360 -6.28 -14.85 -15.98
CA ALA A 360 -5.55 -15.35 -17.15
C ALA A 360 -5.22 -16.84 -17.03
N ILE A 361 -4.80 -17.31 -15.87
CA ILE A 361 -4.53 -18.72 -15.61
C ILE A 361 -5.83 -19.55 -15.73
N PHE A 362 -6.92 -19.09 -15.12
CA PHE A 362 -8.22 -19.74 -15.22
C PHE A 362 -8.72 -19.82 -16.66
N SER A 363 -8.62 -18.72 -17.42
CA SER A 363 -9.03 -18.67 -18.82
C SER A 363 -8.29 -19.71 -19.68
N ILE A 364 -6.98 -19.89 -19.43
CA ILE A 364 -6.19 -20.93 -20.12
C ILE A 364 -6.64 -22.36 -19.73
N ILE A 365 -6.83 -22.60 -18.43
CA ILE A 365 -7.21 -23.93 -17.93
C ILE A 365 -8.62 -24.32 -18.42
N THR A 366 -9.55 -23.37 -18.40
CA THR A 366 -10.95 -23.62 -18.78
C THR A 366 -11.22 -23.50 -20.27
N ARG A 367 -10.19 -23.28 -21.10
CA ARG A 367 -10.32 -23.17 -22.56
C ARG A 367 -11.03 -24.37 -23.20
N ASN A 368 -10.77 -25.59 -22.70
CA ASN A 368 -11.31 -26.82 -23.25
C ASN A 368 -12.70 -27.21 -22.69
N VAL A 369 -13.25 -26.43 -21.76
CA VAL A 369 -14.63 -26.65 -21.28
C VAL A 369 -15.58 -26.18 -22.37
N PRO A 370 -16.46 -27.07 -22.88
CA PRO A 370 -17.38 -26.71 -23.95
C PRO A 370 -18.30 -25.57 -23.51
N ILE A 371 -18.50 -24.65 -24.46
CA ILE A 371 -19.38 -23.47 -24.30
C ILE A 371 -20.82 -23.93 -24.38
#